data_98dc36d99668c0bbfa822ef7c668ba3d
#
_entry.id   98dc36d99668c0bbfa822ef7c668ba3d
#
_cell.length_a   1.000
_cell.length_b   1.000
_cell.length_c   1.000
_cell.angle_alpha   90.00
_cell.angle_beta   90.00
_cell.angle_gamma   90.00
#
_symmetry.space_group_name_H-M   'P 1'
#
loop_
_entity.id
_entity.type
_entity.pdbx_description
1 polymer ?
#
loop_
_entity_poly.entity_id
_entity_poly.type
_entity_poly.pdbx_seq_one_letter_code
_entity_poly.pdbx_strand_id
1 'polypeptide(L)'
;MTCQDKSLLAPALASTPVIPRYRQIIRKRAVLMLAIALAMMASLMVDVTCGSSGLPLSALWQALFQPEKVNAGIHVIVWDIRLPYALMALLVGMALGLAGAEMQTILNNPLATPFTLGVSSAAAFGAALAIVLGIGIPGIPAAWFIPANAFIFALLSALLLDGITRWTGVAASGVVLFGIALVFTFNALVAIMQFVADEDTLQGLVFWTMGSLVRASWEKLGVLAVVFIAVLFCALRSAWQLTALRLGEERAMSFGIHVRRLRLLSLLRISLLSALTVAFVGPIGFIGLVAPHIARILLGEDHRFYLPGSVLIGGLVLSLDSIAAKNSIPGVMVPVGIVTSLVGVPFFLSIVLRHRGSL
;
A
#
# COMPACT_ATOMS: atom_id res chain seq x y z
N MET A 1 -43.88 -14.80 61.89
CA MET A 1 -43.93 -15.05 60.46
C MET A 1 -42.59 -14.61 59.87
N THR A 2 -41.82 -15.57 59.44
CA THR A 2 -40.43 -15.59 59.09
C THR A 2 -40.19 -14.93 57.74
N CYS A 3 -39.37 -13.86 57.73
CA CYS A 3 -38.85 -13.25 56.56
C CYS A 3 -37.60 -14.08 56.14
N GLN A 4 -37.72 -14.91 55.11
CA GLN A 4 -36.60 -15.67 54.54
C GLN A 4 -35.72 -14.78 53.69
N ASP A 5 -34.52 -14.64 54.17
CA ASP A 5 -33.33 -14.08 53.50
C ASP A 5 -33.02 -14.89 52.25
N LYS A 6 -33.28 -14.31 51.08
CA LYS A 6 -32.78 -14.81 49.79
C LYS A 6 -31.56 -13.97 49.39
N SER A 7 -30.44 -14.27 50.02
CA SER A 7 -29.13 -13.91 49.49
C SER A 7 -28.87 -14.70 48.20
N LEU A 8 -29.32 -14.17 47.08
CA LEU A 8 -28.89 -14.62 45.75
C LEU A 8 -27.41 -14.32 45.60
N LEU A 9 -26.62 -15.35 45.90
CA LEU A 9 -25.22 -15.44 45.51
C LEU A 9 -25.11 -15.18 44.01
N ALA A 10 -24.77 -13.97 43.65
CA ALA A 10 -24.24 -13.70 42.32
C ALA A 10 -22.95 -14.55 42.15
N PRO A 11 -22.84 -15.37 41.09
CA PRO A 11 -21.61 -16.11 40.88
C PRO A 11 -20.46 -15.09 40.76
N ALA A 12 -19.51 -15.20 41.66
CA ALA A 12 -18.26 -14.47 41.59
C ALA A 12 -17.66 -14.72 40.20
N LEU A 13 -17.79 -13.75 39.32
CA LEU A 13 -17.01 -13.69 38.10
C LEU A 13 -15.54 -13.74 38.52
N ALA A 14 -14.96 -14.93 38.45
CA ALA A 14 -13.53 -15.15 38.68
C ALA A 14 -12.79 -14.12 37.83
N SER A 15 -12.33 -13.05 38.45
CA SER A 15 -11.54 -12.01 37.84
C SER A 15 -10.20 -12.62 37.43
N THR A 16 -10.18 -13.21 36.25
CA THR A 16 -8.90 -13.58 35.65
C THR A 16 -8.05 -12.31 35.64
N PRO A 17 -6.85 -12.34 36.23
CA PRO A 17 -6.05 -11.13 36.39
C PRO A 17 -5.81 -10.49 35.02
N VAL A 18 -6.30 -9.28 34.82
CA VAL A 18 -6.30 -8.54 33.54
C VAL A 18 -4.88 -8.38 32.97
N ILE A 19 -3.90 -8.17 33.84
CA ILE A 19 -2.50 -7.94 33.49
C ILE A 19 -1.84 -9.13 32.76
N PRO A 20 -1.91 -10.39 33.25
CA PRO A 20 -1.32 -11.53 32.54
C PRO A 20 -2.01 -11.81 31.22
N ARG A 21 -3.33 -11.63 31.09
CA ARG A 21 -4.05 -11.76 29.83
C ARG A 21 -3.60 -10.71 28.80
N TYR A 22 -3.43 -9.48 29.21
CA TYR A 22 -2.92 -8.40 28.33
C TYR A 22 -1.50 -8.70 27.85
N ARG A 23 -0.58 -9.13 28.72
CA ARG A 23 0.78 -9.54 28.35
C ARG A 23 0.81 -10.71 27.36
N GLN A 24 -0.09 -11.69 27.51
CA GLN A 24 -0.22 -12.80 26.57
C GLN A 24 -0.67 -12.32 25.18
N ILE A 25 -1.62 -11.38 25.11
CA ILE A 25 -2.08 -10.79 23.82
C ILE A 25 -0.92 -10.05 23.13
N ILE A 26 -0.18 -9.21 23.85
CA ILE A 26 0.97 -8.50 23.29
C ILE A 26 2.03 -9.48 22.77
N ARG A 27 2.36 -10.51 23.58
CA ARG A 27 3.33 -11.53 23.18
C ARG A 27 2.89 -12.29 21.93
N LYS A 28 1.63 -12.70 21.84
CA LYS A 28 1.08 -13.34 20.64
C LYS A 28 1.19 -12.45 19.41
N ARG A 29 0.83 -11.18 19.53
CA ARG A 29 0.95 -10.19 18.43
C ARG A 29 2.40 -9.98 18.00
N ALA A 30 3.32 -9.86 18.95
CA ALA A 30 4.74 -9.70 18.66
C ALA A 30 5.33 -10.94 17.96
N VAL A 31 5.01 -12.15 18.41
CA VAL A 31 5.43 -13.40 17.75
C VAL A 31 4.86 -13.50 16.34
N LEU A 32 3.61 -13.13 16.14
CA LEU A 32 2.97 -13.14 14.83
C LEU A 32 3.61 -12.13 13.88
N MET A 33 3.91 -10.92 14.36
CA MET A 33 4.64 -9.92 13.56
C MET A 33 6.03 -10.40 13.17
N LEU A 34 6.76 -11.06 14.09
CA LEU A 34 8.05 -11.65 13.79
C LEU A 34 7.91 -12.76 12.73
N ALA A 35 6.91 -13.62 12.85
CA ALA A 35 6.65 -14.66 11.86
C ALA A 35 6.34 -14.08 10.46
N ILE A 36 5.53 -13.01 10.39
CA ILE A 36 5.24 -12.32 9.12
C ILE A 36 6.51 -11.67 8.56
N ALA A 37 7.33 -11.04 9.41
CA ALA A 37 8.60 -10.45 8.98
C ALA A 37 9.56 -11.51 8.43
N LEU A 38 9.68 -12.67 9.08
CA LEU A 38 10.48 -13.79 8.59
C LEU A 38 9.93 -14.35 7.27
N ALA A 39 8.61 -14.48 7.15
CA ALA A 39 7.98 -14.88 5.90
C ALA A 39 8.24 -13.89 4.76
N MET A 40 8.19 -12.58 5.05
CA MET A 40 8.50 -11.51 4.09
C MET A 40 9.98 -11.58 3.65
N MET A 41 10.91 -11.81 4.57
CA MET A 41 12.33 -11.98 4.23
C MET A 41 12.58 -13.27 3.42
N ALA A 42 11.92 -14.36 3.76
CA ALA A 42 11.97 -15.60 2.98
C ALA A 42 11.40 -15.39 1.56
N SER A 43 10.27 -14.69 1.43
CA SER A 43 9.70 -14.32 0.13
C SER A 43 10.66 -13.47 -0.70
N LEU A 44 11.34 -12.48 -0.08
CA LEU A 44 12.36 -11.68 -0.77
C LEU A 44 13.49 -12.56 -1.33
N MET A 45 14.00 -13.52 -0.52
CA MET A 45 15.05 -14.43 -0.98
C MET A 45 14.57 -15.24 -2.18
N VAL A 46 13.36 -15.77 -2.14
CA VAL A 46 12.76 -16.49 -3.28
C VAL A 46 12.58 -15.55 -4.48
N ASP A 47 12.07 -14.33 -4.29
CA ASP A 47 11.83 -13.38 -5.37
C ASP A 47 13.12 -13.00 -6.14
N VAL A 48 14.24 -12.85 -5.45
CA VAL A 48 15.56 -12.61 -6.06
C VAL A 48 16.04 -13.82 -6.86
N THR A 49 15.70 -15.07 -6.44
CA THR A 49 16.07 -16.27 -7.20
C THR A 49 15.23 -16.42 -8.47
N CYS A 50 13.98 -15.96 -8.48
CA CYS A 50 13.08 -16.04 -9.63
C CYS A 50 13.46 -15.00 -10.70
N GLY A 51 13.40 -15.41 -11.97
CA GLY A 51 13.63 -14.51 -13.11
C GLY A 51 13.80 -15.29 -14.42
N SER A 52 13.57 -14.62 -15.56
CA SER A 52 13.57 -15.19 -16.89
C SER A 52 14.94 -15.71 -17.37
N SER A 53 16.05 -15.31 -16.74
CA SER A 53 17.41 -15.62 -17.21
C SER A 53 17.95 -16.99 -16.78
N GLY A 54 17.17 -17.83 -16.07
CA GLY A 54 17.58 -19.19 -15.71
C GLY A 54 18.92 -19.32 -14.95
N LEU A 55 19.33 -18.29 -14.20
CA LEU A 55 20.59 -18.28 -13.46
C LEU A 55 20.60 -19.38 -12.38
N PRO A 56 21.64 -20.22 -12.30
CA PRO A 56 21.76 -21.21 -11.24
C PRO A 56 21.95 -20.52 -9.88
N LEU A 57 21.45 -21.15 -8.83
CA LEU A 57 21.49 -20.60 -7.46
C LEU A 57 22.93 -20.31 -6.99
N SER A 58 23.90 -21.12 -7.44
CA SER A 58 25.33 -20.92 -7.16
C SER A 58 25.86 -19.60 -7.73
N ALA A 59 25.48 -19.26 -8.98
CA ALA A 59 25.89 -18.01 -9.61
C ALA A 59 25.24 -16.80 -8.91
N LEU A 60 23.99 -16.92 -8.48
CA LEU A 60 23.30 -15.90 -7.69
C LEU A 60 24.02 -15.67 -6.35
N TRP A 61 24.36 -16.74 -5.64
CA TRP A 61 25.08 -16.67 -4.37
C TRP A 61 26.47 -16.02 -4.54
N GLN A 62 27.20 -16.42 -5.59
CA GLN A 62 28.49 -15.78 -5.91
C GLN A 62 28.34 -14.30 -6.23
N ALA A 63 27.33 -13.92 -7.01
CA ALA A 63 27.09 -12.53 -7.35
C ALA A 63 26.75 -11.65 -6.13
N LEU A 64 26.04 -12.20 -5.14
CA LEU A 64 25.68 -11.48 -3.93
C LEU A 64 26.85 -11.31 -2.95
N PHE A 65 27.65 -12.36 -2.73
CA PHE A 65 28.68 -12.38 -1.68
C PHE A 65 30.11 -12.26 -2.21
N GLN A 66 30.34 -12.48 -3.50
CA GLN A 66 31.65 -12.41 -4.15
C GLN A 66 31.53 -11.77 -5.54
N PRO A 67 31.04 -10.52 -5.63
CA PRO A 67 30.72 -9.84 -6.90
C PRO A 67 31.91 -9.76 -7.86
N GLU A 68 33.13 -9.72 -7.33
CA GLU A 68 34.36 -9.65 -8.13
C GLU A 68 34.68 -10.97 -8.88
N LYS A 69 34.05 -12.09 -8.50
CA LYS A 69 34.32 -13.41 -9.11
C LYS A 69 33.33 -13.80 -10.21
N VAL A 70 32.29 -13.00 -10.44
CA VAL A 70 31.30 -13.24 -11.49
C VAL A 70 31.55 -12.39 -12.71
N ASN A 71 31.07 -12.84 -13.87
CA ASN A 71 31.18 -12.04 -15.07
C ASN A 71 30.25 -10.81 -14.99
N ALA A 72 30.59 -9.73 -15.75
CA ALA A 72 29.84 -8.48 -15.75
C ALA A 72 28.34 -8.66 -16.05
N GLY A 73 27.97 -9.60 -16.91
CA GLY A 73 26.57 -9.87 -17.27
C GLY A 73 25.76 -10.41 -16.07
N ILE A 74 26.32 -11.35 -15.30
CA ILE A 74 25.67 -11.87 -14.09
C ILE A 74 25.56 -10.79 -13.02
N HIS A 75 26.60 -9.96 -12.88
CA HIS A 75 26.58 -8.84 -11.95
C HIS A 75 25.42 -7.89 -12.27
N VAL A 76 25.28 -7.43 -13.51
CA VAL A 76 24.19 -6.55 -13.96
C VAL A 76 22.82 -7.19 -13.72
N ILE A 77 22.65 -8.47 -14.07
CA ILE A 77 21.36 -9.15 -13.86
C ILE A 77 20.98 -9.18 -12.38
N VAL A 78 21.92 -9.43 -11.48
CA VAL A 78 21.62 -9.56 -10.05
C VAL A 78 21.49 -8.20 -9.38
N TRP A 79 22.45 -7.32 -9.56
CA TRP A 79 22.52 -6.05 -8.84
C TRP A 79 21.69 -4.92 -9.46
N ASP A 80 21.59 -4.85 -10.80
CA ASP A 80 20.88 -3.74 -11.44
C ASP A 80 19.45 -4.08 -11.85
N ILE A 81 19.11 -5.38 -11.93
CA ILE A 81 17.76 -5.81 -12.33
C ILE A 81 17.04 -6.51 -11.18
N ARG A 82 17.54 -7.68 -10.70
CA ARG A 82 16.79 -8.54 -9.75
C ARG A 82 16.64 -7.94 -8.38
N LEU A 83 17.71 -7.40 -7.80
CA LEU A 83 17.68 -6.81 -6.46
C LEU A 83 16.80 -5.55 -6.40
N PRO A 84 16.96 -4.54 -7.28
CA PRO A 84 16.08 -3.37 -7.28
C PRO A 84 14.61 -3.75 -7.50
N TYR A 85 14.34 -4.72 -8.39
CA TYR A 85 12.98 -5.22 -8.64
C TYR A 85 12.36 -5.83 -7.38
N ALA A 86 13.03 -6.78 -6.72
CA ALA A 86 12.52 -7.48 -5.54
C ALA A 86 12.38 -6.54 -4.32
N LEU A 87 13.37 -5.66 -4.10
CA LEU A 87 13.31 -4.66 -3.04
C LEU A 87 12.21 -3.63 -3.28
N MET A 88 12.00 -3.23 -4.54
CA MET A 88 10.90 -2.34 -4.90
C MET A 88 9.55 -2.98 -4.65
N ALA A 89 9.38 -4.29 -4.92
CA ALA A 89 8.17 -5.03 -4.58
C ALA A 89 7.87 -4.93 -3.08
N LEU A 90 8.86 -5.21 -2.22
CA LEU A 90 8.68 -5.08 -0.77
C LEU A 90 8.30 -3.66 -0.38
N LEU A 91 9.08 -2.68 -0.83
CA LEU A 91 8.93 -1.30 -0.38
C LEU A 91 7.61 -0.66 -0.84
N VAL A 92 7.19 -0.92 -2.09
CA VAL A 92 5.89 -0.49 -2.61
C VAL A 92 4.75 -1.17 -1.86
N GLY A 93 4.86 -2.48 -1.61
CA GLY A 93 3.88 -3.22 -0.82
C GLY A 93 3.74 -2.67 0.60
N MET A 94 4.87 -2.39 1.27
CA MET A 94 4.90 -1.77 2.60
C MET A 94 4.26 -0.37 2.59
N ALA A 95 4.58 0.45 1.60
CA ALA A 95 4.06 1.81 1.47
C ALA A 95 2.54 1.82 1.22
N LEU A 96 2.05 0.98 0.31
CA LEU A 96 0.62 0.85 0.03
C LEU A 96 -0.14 0.22 1.20
N GLY A 97 0.44 -0.73 1.93
CA GLY A 97 -0.11 -1.31 3.14
C GLY A 97 -0.31 -0.26 4.24
N LEU A 98 0.68 0.60 4.46
CA LEU A 98 0.58 1.73 5.41
C LEU A 98 -0.47 2.74 4.97
N ALA A 99 -0.42 3.18 3.72
CA ALA A 99 -1.36 4.14 3.15
C ALA A 99 -2.81 3.65 3.24
N GLY A 100 -3.04 2.37 2.93
CA GLY A 100 -4.34 1.73 3.07
C GLY A 100 -4.84 1.67 4.52
N ALA A 101 -3.97 1.32 5.48
CA ALA A 101 -4.32 1.25 6.89
C ALA A 101 -4.74 2.61 7.45
N GLU A 102 -4.00 3.67 7.15
CA GLU A 102 -4.37 5.03 7.54
C GLU A 102 -5.67 5.48 6.86
N MET A 103 -5.84 5.20 5.56
CA MET A 103 -7.03 5.56 4.79
C MET A 103 -8.29 4.92 5.38
N GLN A 104 -8.27 3.61 5.62
CA GLN A 104 -9.39 2.89 6.22
C GLN A 104 -9.75 3.43 7.60
N THR A 105 -8.75 3.90 8.34
CA THR A 105 -8.95 4.46 9.68
C THR A 105 -9.60 5.84 9.63
N ILE A 106 -9.07 6.78 8.84
CA ILE A 106 -9.56 8.16 8.81
C ILE A 106 -10.93 8.31 8.15
N LEU A 107 -11.27 7.40 7.22
CA LEU A 107 -12.59 7.35 6.58
C LEU A 107 -13.56 6.41 7.31
N ASN A 108 -13.10 5.74 8.36
CA ASN A 108 -13.87 4.70 9.07
C ASN A 108 -14.55 3.71 8.12
N ASN A 109 -13.86 3.36 7.03
CA ASN A 109 -14.36 2.48 5.99
C ASN A 109 -13.31 1.42 5.65
N PRO A 110 -13.56 0.13 5.91
CA PRO A 110 -12.61 -0.95 5.66
C PRO A 110 -12.34 -1.20 4.17
N LEU A 111 -13.13 -0.63 3.28
CA LEU A 111 -13.01 -0.76 1.82
C LEU A 111 -12.32 0.47 1.19
N ALA A 112 -11.97 1.48 1.98
CA ALA A 112 -11.31 2.67 1.46
C ALA A 112 -9.85 2.36 1.08
N THR A 113 -9.46 2.85 -0.09
CA THR A 113 -8.07 2.76 -0.59
C THR A 113 -7.67 4.07 -1.26
N PRO A 114 -6.38 4.39 -1.38
CA PRO A 114 -5.93 5.56 -2.13
C PRO A 114 -6.39 5.55 -3.61
N PHE A 115 -6.60 4.36 -4.19
CA PHE A 115 -7.08 4.18 -5.56
C PHE A 115 -8.52 4.70 -5.74
N THR A 116 -9.39 4.49 -4.76
CA THR A 116 -10.79 4.94 -4.82
C THR A 116 -10.94 6.46 -4.76
N LEU A 117 -9.88 7.17 -4.44
CA LEU A 117 -9.86 8.64 -4.37
C LEU A 117 -9.28 9.34 -5.61
N GLY A 118 -9.03 8.60 -6.69
CA GLY A 118 -8.58 9.16 -7.96
C GLY A 118 -7.09 9.44 -8.08
N VAL A 119 -6.30 9.19 -7.03
CA VAL A 119 -4.85 9.45 -7.03
C VAL A 119 -4.14 8.68 -8.15
N SER A 120 -4.49 7.42 -8.37
CA SER A 120 -3.89 6.58 -9.42
C SER A 120 -4.30 6.99 -10.83
N SER A 121 -5.57 7.37 -11.04
CA SER A 121 -6.03 7.86 -12.35
C SER A 121 -5.41 9.21 -12.69
N ALA A 122 -5.23 10.10 -11.71
CA ALA A 122 -4.52 11.35 -11.89
C ALA A 122 -3.04 11.12 -12.24
N ALA A 123 -2.36 10.19 -11.55
CA ALA A 123 -1.00 9.81 -11.87
C ALA A 123 -0.89 9.25 -13.30
N ALA A 124 -1.86 8.43 -13.72
CA ALA A 124 -1.91 7.88 -15.08
C ALA A 124 -2.04 8.99 -16.13
N PHE A 125 -2.85 10.01 -15.87
CA PHE A 125 -2.94 11.19 -16.76
C PHE A 125 -1.63 11.97 -16.79
N GLY A 126 -0.99 12.22 -15.64
CA GLY A 126 0.32 12.86 -15.59
C GLY A 126 1.40 12.10 -16.37
N ALA A 127 1.42 10.77 -16.25
CA ALA A 127 2.29 9.92 -17.04
C ALA A 127 1.97 9.98 -18.54
N ALA A 128 0.67 10.00 -18.90
CA ALA A 128 0.22 10.10 -20.28
C ALA A 128 0.70 11.40 -20.96
N LEU A 129 0.67 12.53 -20.25
CA LEU A 129 1.19 13.78 -20.76
C LEU A 129 2.69 13.70 -21.09
N ALA A 130 3.47 13.02 -20.26
CA ALA A 130 4.89 12.84 -20.50
C ALA A 130 5.18 11.85 -21.65
N ILE A 131 4.42 10.74 -21.72
CA ILE A 131 4.62 9.69 -22.71
C ILE A 131 4.15 10.13 -24.09
N VAL A 132 2.91 10.68 -24.18
CA VAL A 132 2.26 10.97 -25.46
C VAL A 132 2.68 12.32 -26.03
N LEU A 133 2.77 13.37 -25.18
CA LEU A 133 3.06 14.72 -25.60
C LEU A 133 4.54 15.14 -25.36
N GLY A 134 5.34 14.26 -24.73
CA GLY A 134 6.71 14.59 -24.40
C GLY A 134 6.85 15.74 -23.40
N ILE A 135 5.79 16.07 -22.66
CA ILE A 135 5.80 17.19 -21.71
C ILE A 135 6.67 16.81 -20.52
N GLY A 136 7.84 17.46 -20.43
CA GLY A 136 8.75 17.35 -19.29
C GLY A 136 8.76 18.61 -18.44
N ILE A 137 9.27 18.49 -17.23
CA ILE A 137 9.43 19.62 -16.31
C ILE A 137 10.82 20.21 -16.53
N PRO A 138 10.95 21.52 -16.85
CA PRO A 138 12.25 22.16 -17.04
C PRO A 138 13.20 21.92 -15.85
N GLY A 139 14.43 21.55 -16.14
CA GLY A 139 15.45 21.28 -15.11
C GLY A 139 15.46 19.86 -14.53
N ILE A 140 14.53 19.00 -14.93
CA ILE A 140 14.51 17.58 -14.52
C ILE A 140 15.09 16.71 -15.64
N PRO A 141 15.94 15.69 -15.36
CA PRO A 141 16.42 14.76 -16.37
C PRO A 141 15.27 13.99 -17.04
N ALA A 142 15.39 13.68 -18.34
CA ALA A 142 14.36 13.01 -19.13
C ALA A 142 13.86 11.69 -18.50
N ALA A 143 14.75 10.92 -17.85
CA ALA A 143 14.40 9.69 -17.14
C ALA A 143 13.37 9.89 -16.01
N TRP A 144 13.21 11.11 -15.51
CA TRP A 144 12.31 11.47 -14.43
C TRP A 144 11.03 12.18 -14.90
N PHE A 145 10.87 12.46 -16.21
CA PHE A 145 9.67 13.14 -16.71
C PHE A 145 8.38 12.41 -16.39
N ILE A 146 8.32 11.11 -16.67
CA ILE A 146 7.14 10.31 -16.39
C ILE A 146 6.87 10.23 -14.86
N PRO A 147 7.84 9.84 -14.01
CA PRO A 147 7.63 9.84 -12.56
C PRO A 147 7.23 11.20 -11.98
N ALA A 148 7.87 12.28 -12.43
CA ALA A 148 7.58 13.62 -11.90
C ALA A 148 6.18 14.10 -12.26
N ASN A 149 5.77 13.96 -13.52
CA ASN A 149 4.40 14.31 -13.94
C ASN A 149 3.36 13.45 -13.21
N ALA A 150 3.55 12.11 -13.16
CA ALA A 150 2.66 11.23 -12.44
C ALA A 150 2.54 11.62 -10.96
N PHE A 151 3.64 11.94 -10.30
CA PHE A 151 3.67 12.38 -8.91
C PHE A 151 2.91 13.68 -8.69
N ILE A 152 3.16 14.69 -9.55
CA ILE A 152 2.51 16.01 -9.43
C ILE A 152 1.00 15.88 -9.58
N PHE A 153 0.52 15.18 -10.63
CA PHE A 153 -0.92 15.02 -10.83
C PHE A 153 -1.58 14.19 -9.73
N ALA A 154 -0.91 13.15 -9.23
CA ALA A 154 -1.37 12.39 -8.07
C ALA A 154 -1.51 13.26 -6.82
N LEU A 155 -0.49 14.09 -6.55
CA LEU A 155 -0.49 15.00 -5.41
C LEU A 155 -1.55 16.09 -5.56
N LEU A 156 -1.68 16.68 -6.75
CA LEU A 156 -2.71 17.68 -7.05
C LEU A 156 -4.11 17.12 -6.87
N SER A 157 -4.38 15.91 -7.36
CA SER A 157 -5.66 15.22 -7.15
C SER A 157 -5.99 15.05 -5.67
N ALA A 158 -5.01 14.64 -4.89
CA ALA A 158 -5.17 14.46 -3.45
C ALA A 158 -5.41 15.80 -2.71
N LEU A 159 -4.68 16.85 -3.08
CA LEU A 159 -4.87 18.21 -2.54
C LEU A 159 -6.22 18.81 -2.96
N LEU A 160 -6.65 18.56 -4.18
CA LEU A 160 -7.96 18.98 -4.67
C LEU A 160 -9.07 18.32 -3.84
N LEU A 161 -8.98 17.02 -3.62
CA LEU A 161 -9.93 16.28 -2.80
C LEU A 161 -9.98 16.82 -1.35
N ASP A 162 -8.82 17.06 -0.74
CA ASP A 162 -8.74 17.66 0.60
C ASP A 162 -9.33 19.07 0.62
N GLY A 163 -9.02 19.90 -0.37
CA GLY A 163 -9.56 21.26 -0.51
C GLY A 163 -11.08 21.28 -0.63
N ILE A 164 -11.65 20.45 -1.50
CA ILE A 164 -13.11 20.32 -1.67
C ILE A 164 -13.76 19.86 -0.36
N THR A 165 -13.18 18.84 0.29
CA THR A 165 -13.69 18.29 1.55
C THR A 165 -13.75 19.37 2.65
N ARG A 166 -12.75 20.25 2.70
CA ARG A 166 -12.72 21.36 3.67
C ARG A 166 -13.72 22.44 3.34
N TRP A 167 -13.86 22.78 2.06
CA TRP A 167 -14.75 23.86 1.63
C TRP A 167 -16.22 23.49 1.78
N THR A 168 -16.59 22.26 1.47
CA THR A 168 -17.97 21.78 1.50
C THR A 168 -18.40 21.23 2.86
N GLY A 169 -17.47 20.90 3.76
CA GLY A 169 -17.77 20.26 5.03
C GLY A 169 -18.40 18.88 4.93
N VAL A 170 -18.27 18.22 3.78
CA VAL A 170 -18.95 16.96 3.46
C VAL A 170 -18.43 15.81 4.32
N ALA A 171 -19.34 14.92 4.75
CA ALA A 171 -19.03 13.71 5.50
C ALA A 171 -18.15 12.73 4.67
N ALA A 172 -17.61 11.70 5.33
CA ALA A 172 -16.74 10.70 4.70
C ALA A 172 -17.33 10.05 3.43
N SER A 173 -18.67 9.90 3.34
CA SER A 173 -19.36 9.40 2.15
C SER A 173 -19.22 10.32 0.94
N GLY A 174 -19.23 11.64 1.16
CA GLY A 174 -19.04 12.61 0.08
C GLY A 174 -17.60 12.64 -0.43
N VAL A 175 -16.61 12.40 0.42
CA VAL A 175 -15.21 12.25 -0.01
C VAL A 175 -15.06 11.13 -1.03
N VAL A 176 -15.73 10.00 -0.79
CA VAL A 176 -15.73 8.86 -1.72
C VAL A 176 -16.41 9.23 -3.05
N LEU A 177 -17.53 9.95 -3.00
CA LEU A 177 -18.24 10.38 -4.23
C LEU A 177 -17.37 11.33 -5.08
N PHE A 178 -16.72 12.31 -4.46
CA PHE A 178 -15.76 13.18 -5.16
C PHE A 178 -14.57 12.39 -5.72
N GLY A 179 -14.05 11.41 -4.97
CA GLY A 179 -13.01 10.51 -5.44
C GLY A 179 -13.43 9.77 -6.71
N ILE A 180 -14.64 9.22 -6.75
CA ILE A 180 -15.19 8.56 -7.94
C ILE A 180 -15.28 9.54 -9.11
N ALA A 181 -15.75 10.76 -8.90
CA ALA A 181 -15.81 11.78 -9.95
C ALA A 181 -14.40 12.10 -10.50
N LEU A 182 -13.38 12.21 -9.65
CA LEU A 182 -11.98 12.37 -10.07
C LEU A 182 -11.48 11.18 -10.89
N VAL A 183 -11.80 9.94 -10.48
CA VAL A 183 -11.45 8.73 -11.25
C VAL A 183 -11.99 8.81 -12.66
N PHE A 184 -13.30 9.11 -12.83
CA PHE A 184 -13.92 9.20 -14.15
C PHE A 184 -13.34 10.35 -14.98
N THR A 185 -13.10 11.51 -14.37
CA THR A 185 -12.51 12.67 -15.05
C THR A 185 -11.12 12.34 -15.58
N PHE A 186 -10.23 11.83 -14.73
CA PHE A 186 -8.87 11.50 -15.15
C PHE A 186 -8.82 10.33 -16.13
N ASN A 187 -9.70 9.34 -16.01
CA ASN A 187 -9.79 8.26 -16.97
C ASN A 187 -10.25 8.77 -18.36
N ALA A 188 -11.19 9.72 -18.42
CA ALA A 188 -11.57 10.37 -19.66
C ALA A 188 -10.41 11.16 -20.28
N LEU A 189 -9.62 11.87 -19.47
CA LEU A 189 -8.42 12.57 -19.92
C LEU A 189 -7.35 11.62 -20.45
N VAL A 190 -7.14 10.47 -19.77
CA VAL A 190 -6.25 9.41 -20.27
C VAL A 190 -6.75 8.84 -21.60
N ALA A 191 -8.05 8.62 -21.75
CA ALA A 191 -8.64 8.15 -23.01
C ALA A 191 -8.41 9.14 -24.17
N ILE A 192 -8.46 10.45 -23.91
CA ILE A 192 -8.10 11.47 -24.91
C ILE A 192 -6.62 11.34 -25.29
N MET A 193 -5.73 11.13 -24.32
CA MET A 193 -4.30 10.92 -24.62
C MET A 193 -4.07 9.65 -25.43
N GLN A 194 -4.79 8.56 -25.14
CA GLN A 194 -4.73 7.33 -25.93
C GLN A 194 -5.25 7.52 -27.36
N PHE A 195 -6.26 8.36 -27.53
CA PHE A 195 -6.84 8.65 -28.86
C PHE A 195 -5.89 9.45 -29.78
N VAL A 196 -5.09 10.34 -29.21
CA VAL A 196 -4.16 11.18 -29.99
C VAL A 196 -2.74 10.58 -30.08
N ALA A 197 -2.46 9.50 -29.37
CA ALA A 197 -1.18 8.83 -29.36
C ALA A 197 -0.91 8.09 -30.68
N ASP A 198 0.34 8.05 -31.11
CA ASP A 198 0.81 7.10 -32.12
C ASP A 198 0.94 5.69 -31.55
N GLU A 199 1.18 4.68 -32.40
CA GLU A 199 1.22 3.26 -31.98
C GLU A 199 2.26 2.98 -30.89
N ASP A 200 3.44 3.54 -31.01
CA ASP A 200 4.56 3.29 -30.07
C ASP A 200 4.29 3.93 -28.70
N THR A 201 3.82 5.17 -28.68
CA THR A 201 3.48 5.88 -27.42
C THR A 201 2.23 5.30 -26.78
N LEU A 202 1.24 4.85 -27.57
CA LEU A 202 0.06 4.15 -27.07
C LEU A 202 0.46 2.84 -26.37
N GLN A 203 1.31 2.04 -27.01
CA GLN A 203 1.83 0.81 -26.41
C GLN A 203 2.56 1.12 -25.09
N GLY A 204 3.44 2.12 -25.07
CA GLY A 204 4.14 2.57 -23.88
C GLY A 204 3.19 2.97 -22.74
N LEU A 205 2.13 3.72 -23.06
CA LEU A 205 1.13 4.14 -22.10
C LEU A 205 0.31 2.96 -21.56
N VAL A 206 -0.11 2.02 -22.41
CA VAL A 206 -0.83 0.82 -22.00
C VAL A 206 0.01 -0.01 -21.03
N PHE A 207 1.29 -0.28 -21.34
CA PHE A 207 2.20 -0.99 -20.43
C PHE A 207 2.46 -0.22 -19.13
N TRP A 208 2.46 1.13 -19.19
CA TRP A 208 2.62 1.93 -17.98
C TRP A 208 1.42 1.77 -17.04
N THR A 209 0.19 1.77 -17.59
CA THR A 209 -1.05 1.65 -16.81
C THR A 209 -1.28 0.27 -16.21
N MET A 210 -0.57 -0.77 -16.67
CA MET A 210 -0.65 -2.12 -16.11
C MET A 210 0.07 -2.27 -14.76
N GLY A 211 0.92 -1.31 -14.39
CA GLY A 211 1.72 -1.37 -13.16
C GLY A 211 2.82 -2.44 -13.21
N SER A 212 4.09 -2.02 -13.24
CA SER A 212 5.21 -2.92 -13.41
C SER A 212 6.42 -2.51 -12.58
N LEU A 213 7.05 -3.49 -11.95
CA LEU A 213 8.27 -3.31 -11.17
C LEU A 213 9.55 -3.28 -12.03
N VAL A 214 9.45 -3.56 -13.33
CA VAL A 214 10.60 -3.55 -14.28
C VAL A 214 11.29 -2.17 -14.33
N ARG A 215 10.57 -1.10 -13.98
CA ARG A 215 11.08 0.28 -13.92
C ARG A 215 11.83 0.61 -12.62
N ALA A 216 12.02 -0.36 -11.74
CA ALA A 216 12.77 -0.19 -10.51
C ALA A 216 14.23 0.18 -10.80
N SER A 217 14.78 1.11 -10.02
CA SER A 217 16.19 1.46 -10.01
C SER A 217 16.60 1.78 -8.57
N TRP A 218 17.90 1.73 -8.29
CA TRP A 218 18.44 2.08 -6.96
C TRP A 218 18.07 3.50 -6.53
N GLU A 219 18.08 4.45 -7.46
CA GLU A 219 17.71 5.84 -7.20
C GLU A 219 16.25 5.98 -6.75
N LYS A 220 15.31 5.38 -7.50
CA LYS A 220 13.88 5.39 -7.16
C LYS A 220 13.61 4.66 -5.85
N LEU A 221 14.31 3.53 -5.63
CA LEU A 221 14.25 2.78 -4.39
C LEU A 221 14.71 3.63 -3.21
N GLY A 222 15.83 4.34 -3.34
CA GLY A 222 16.36 5.24 -2.32
C GLY A 222 15.40 6.37 -1.98
N VAL A 223 14.83 7.04 -2.98
CA VAL A 223 13.83 8.10 -2.77
C VAL A 223 12.60 7.56 -2.04
N LEU A 224 12.05 6.44 -2.51
CA LEU A 224 10.86 5.84 -1.87
C LEU A 224 11.17 5.37 -0.44
N ALA A 225 12.36 4.79 -0.20
CA ALA A 225 12.76 4.32 1.13
C ALA A 225 12.87 5.47 2.14
N VAL A 226 13.50 6.58 1.76
CA VAL A 226 13.63 7.76 2.63
C VAL A 226 12.25 8.32 3.00
N VAL A 227 11.39 8.50 2.00
CA VAL A 227 10.03 9.02 2.23
C VAL A 227 9.20 8.03 3.05
N PHE A 228 9.27 6.73 2.74
CA PHE A 228 8.55 5.69 3.48
C PHE A 228 8.96 5.66 4.96
N ILE A 229 10.26 5.69 5.27
CA ILE A 229 10.75 5.69 6.65
C ILE A 229 10.27 6.94 7.40
N ALA A 230 10.35 8.11 6.78
CA ALA A 230 9.87 9.36 7.38
C ALA A 230 8.36 9.31 7.66
N VAL A 231 7.57 8.84 6.70
CA VAL A 231 6.11 8.72 6.84
C VAL A 231 5.74 7.66 7.87
N LEU A 232 6.40 6.49 7.87
CA LEU A 232 6.18 5.44 8.85
C LEU A 232 6.43 5.95 10.28
N PHE A 233 7.52 6.67 10.49
CA PHE A 233 7.84 7.27 11.78
C PHE A 233 6.74 8.25 12.25
N CYS A 234 6.26 9.12 11.36
CA CYS A 234 5.17 10.04 11.65
C CYS A 234 3.85 9.29 11.92
N ALA A 235 3.56 8.23 11.17
CA ALA A 235 2.36 7.40 11.34
C ALA A 235 2.37 6.68 12.69
N LEU A 236 3.49 6.08 13.07
CA LEU A 236 3.65 5.40 14.36
C LEU A 236 3.52 6.34 15.55
N ARG A 237 3.97 7.58 15.43
CA ARG A 237 3.74 8.62 16.46
C ARG A 237 2.27 8.98 16.61
N SER A 238 1.49 8.85 15.54
CA SER A 238 0.04 9.09 15.53
C SER A 238 -0.78 7.85 15.88
N ALA A 239 -0.16 6.69 16.11
CA ALA A 239 -0.84 5.41 16.27
C ALA A 239 -1.89 5.41 17.39
N TRP A 240 -1.61 6.05 18.53
CA TRP A 240 -2.57 6.18 19.63
C TRP A 240 -3.78 7.02 19.22
N GLN A 241 -3.54 8.14 18.55
CA GLN A 241 -4.60 9.05 18.09
C GLN A 241 -5.50 8.36 17.05
N LEU A 242 -4.91 7.59 16.13
CA LEU A 242 -5.65 6.79 15.15
C LEU A 242 -6.47 5.68 15.82
N THR A 243 -5.94 5.04 16.87
CA THR A 243 -6.70 4.06 17.66
C THR A 243 -7.89 4.71 18.36
N ALA A 244 -7.70 5.87 18.96
CA ALA A 244 -8.78 6.61 19.62
C ALA A 244 -9.86 7.07 18.60
N LEU A 245 -9.47 7.45 17.39
CA LEU A 245 -10.41 7.85 16.32
C LEU A 245 -11.35 6.70 15.93
N ARG A 246 -10.92 5.44 16.04
CA ARG A 246 -11.78 4.26 15.81
C ARG A 246 -12.92 4.12 16.83
N LEU A 247 -12.81 4.74 17.99
CA LEU A 247 -13.88 4.76 19.01
C LEU A 247 -14.97 5.80 18.71
N GLY A 248 -14.82 6.57 17.63
CA GLY A 248 -15.71 7.64 17.21
C GLY A 248 -15.09 9.03 17.41
N GLU A 249 -15.54 10.00 16.58
CA GLU A 249 -14.99 11.38 16.58
C GLU A 249 -15.22 12.10 17.91
N GLU A 250 -16.41 12.01 18.48
CA GLU A 250 -16.76 12.65 19.75
C GLU A 250 -15.87 12.17 20.90
N ARG A 251 -15.64 10.85 20.97
CA ARG A 251 -14.74 10.26 21.96
C ARG A 251 -13.29 10.67 21.73
N ALA A 252 -12.84 10.70 20.48
CA ALA A 252 -11.49 11.15 20.15
C ALA A 252 -11.30 12.61 20.58
N MET A 253 -12.28 13.48 20.33
CA MET A 253 -12.24 14.88 20.77
C MET A 253 -12.24 15.01 22.30
N SER A 254 -13.00 14.17 23.03
CA SER A 254 -12.98 14.18 24.50
C SER A 254 -11.62 13.79 25.09
N PHE A 255 -10.79 13.05 24.35
CA PHE A 255 -9.39 12.76 24.70
C PHE A 255 -8.42 13.88 24.29
N GLY A 256 -8.90 15.03 23.83
CA GLY A 256 -8.08 16.16 23.40
C GLY A 256 -7.46 16.00 21.99
N ILE A 257 -7.96 15.08 21.18
CA ILE A 257 -7.43 14.86 19.82
C ILE A 257 -8.09 15.85 18.85
N HIS A 258 -7.27 16.61 18.14
CA HIS A 258 -7.72 17.48 17.04
C HIS A 258 -7.96 16.65 15.78
N VAL A 259 -9.15 16.03 15.65
CA VAL A 259 -9.52 15.08 14.59
C VAL A 259 -9.27 15.66 13.20
N ARG A 260 -9.61 16.94 12.96
CA ARG A 260 -9.39 17.60 11.66
C ARG A 260 -7.90 17.64 11.29
N ARG A 261 -7.01 17.97 12.23
CA ARG A 261 -5.57 18.01 12.01
C ARG A 261 -5.00 16.60 11.78
N LEU A 262 -5.47 15.61 12.54
CA LEU A 262 -5.07 14.22 12.39
C LEU A 262 -5.42 13.70 10.99
N ARG A 263 -6.67 13.91 10.53
CA ARG A 263 -7.11 13.53 9.18
C ARG A 263 -6.28 14.17 8.08
N LEU A 264 -6.02 15.47 8.19
CA LEU A 264 -5.21 16.20 7.22
C LEU A 264 -3.81 15.60 7.10
N LEU A 265 -3.12 15.42 8.24
CA LEU A 265 -1.77 14.87 8.26
C LEU A 265 -1.74 13.43 7.73
N SER A 266 -2.76 12.62 8.04
CA SER A 266 -2.90 11.29 7.48
C SER A 266 -3.12 11.32 5.97
N LEU A 267 -4.01 12.19 5.45
CA LEU A 267 -4.23 12.35 4.01
C LEU A 267 -2.94 12.74 3.28
N LEU A 268 -2.16 13.67 3.83
CA LEU A 268 -0.87 14.06 3.25
C LEU A 268 0.11 12.88 3.19
N ARG A 269 0.21 12.09 4.26
CA ARG A 269 1.05 10.89 4.29
C ARG A 269 0.61 9.84 3.27
N ILE A 270 -0.69 9.55 3.23
CA ILE A 270 -1.31 8.62 2.29
C ILE A 270 -1.04 9.06 0.84
N SER A 271 -1.29 10.34 0.55
CA SER A 271 -1.11 10.90 -0.79
C SER A 271 0.34 10.86 -1.24
N LEU A 272 1.27 11.20 -0.35
CA LEU A 272 2.69 11.18 -0.64
C LEU A 272 3.18 9.77 -0.97
N LEU A 273 2.83 8.76 -0.15
CA LEU A 273 3.20 7.37 -0.40
C LEU A 273 2.57 6.83 -1.68
N SER A 274 1.26 7.07 -1.87
CA SER A 274 0.55 6.57 -3.04
C SER A 274 1.03 7.24 -4.33
N ALA A 275 1.27 8.55 -4.31
CA ALA A 275 1.78 9.28 -5.48
C ALA A 275 3.17 8.78 -5.88
N LEU A 276 4.09 8.59 -4.93
CA LEU A 276 5.43 8.07 -5.22
C LEU A 276 5.42 6.63 -5.72
N THR A 277 4.63 5.76 -5.10
CA THR A 277 4.53 4.37 -5.55
C THR A 277 4.00 4.29 -6.98
N VAL A 278 2.90 5.00 -7.29
CA VAL A 278 2.33 5.02 -8.65
C VAL A 278 3.29 5.67 -9.65
N ALA A 279 3.97 6.75 -9.26
CA ALA A 279 4.94 7.43 -10.11
C ALA A 279 6.09 6.51 -10.56
N PHE A 280 6.58 5.65 -9.68
CA PHE A 280 7.74 4.81 -9.96
C PHE A 280 7.40 3.49 -10.65
N VAL A 281 6.30 2.85 -10.27
CA VAL A 281 5.96 1.50 -10.76
C VAL A 281 4.63 1.43 -11.51
N GLY A 282 3.93 2.55 -11.65
CA GLY A 282 2.56 2.59 -12.18
C GLY A 282 1.52 2.15 -11.15
N PRO A 283 0.25 2.11 -11.54
CA PRO A 283 -0.84 1.75 -10.64
C PRO A 283 -0.77 0.27 -10.23
N ILE A 284 -0.70 0.01 -8.93
CA ILE A 284 -0.77 -1.34 -8.33
C ILE A 284 -1.93 -1.34 -7.34
N GLY A 285 -3.02 -2.00 -7.72
CA GLY A 285 -4.26 -2.06 -6.93
C GLY A 285 -4.24 -3.10 -5.81
N PHE A 286 -5.30 -3.11 -5.02
CA PHE A 286 -5.65 -4.12 -4.01
C PHE A 286 -4.72 -4.24 -2.80
N ILE A 287 -3.42 -4.01 -2.89
CA ILE A 287 -2.48 -4.14 -1.75
C ILE A 287 -2.92 -3.28 -0.57
N GLY A 288 -3.29 -2.00 -0.81
CA GLY A 288 -3.81 -1.09 0.21
C GLY A 288 -5.19 -1.48 0.77
N LEU A 289 -5.86 -2.48 0.21
CA LEU A 289 -7.10 -3.06 0.72
C LEU A 289 -6.82 -4.34 1.51
N VAL A 290 -6.09 -5.25 0.89
CA VAL A 290 -5.84 -6.62 1.37
C VAL A 290 -4.94 -6.62 2.61
N ALA A 291 -3.84 -5.89 2.56
CA ALA A 291 -2.85 -5.89 3.64
C ALA A 291 -3.42 -5.38 4.98
N PRO A 292 -4.11 -4.23 5.04
CA PRO A 292 -4.74 -3.78 6.28
C PRO A 292 -5.86 -4.72 6.75
N HIS A 293 -6.62 -5.31 5.84
CA HIS A 293 -7.68 -6.24 6.19
C HIS A 293 -7.11 -7.48 6.90
N ILE A 294 -6.07 -8.11 6.34
CA ILE A 294 -5.37 -9.24 6.96
C ILE A 294 -4.76 -8.82 8.29
N ALA A 295 -4.11 -7.66 8.37
CA ALA A 295 -3.52 -7.14 9.60
C ALA A 295 -4.59 -6.98 10.71
N ARG A 296 -5.76 -6.49 10.37
CA ARG A 296 -6.89 -6.33 11.31
C ARG A 296 -7.36 -7.67 11.87
N ILE A 297 -7.49 -8.69 11.03
CA ILE A 297 -7.89 -10.03 11.47
C ILE A 297 -6.84 -10.64 12.41
N LEU A 298 -5.56 -10.50 12.08
CA LEU A 298 -4.47 -11.17 12.79
C LEU A 298 -4.03 -10.42 14.06
N LEU A 299 -3.96 -9.08 14.00
CA LEU A 299 -3.36 -8.24 15.04
C LEU A 299 -4.38 -7.34 15.75
N GLY A 300 -5.62 -7.26 15.25
CA GLY A 300 -6.68 -6.40 15.78
C GLY A 300 -6.52 -4.93 15.34
N GLU A 301 -7.28 -4.04 15.99
CA GLU A 301 -7.42 -2.64 15.59
C GLU A 301 -6.53 -1.65 16.37
N ASP A 302 -5.67 -2.15 17.26
CA ASP A 302 -4.68 -1.31 17.95
C ASP A 302 -3.58 -0.89 16.95
N HIS A 303 -3.52 0.39 16.61
CA HIS A 303 -2.62 0.92 15.59
C HIS A 303 -1.13 0.74 15.90
N ARG A 304 -0.76 0.46 17.15
CA ARG A 304 0.62 0.09 17.52
C ARG A 304 1.05 -1.24 16.87
N PHE A 305 0.09 -2.13 16.58
CA PHE A 305 0.31 -3.41 15.91
C PHE A 305 -0.28 -3.41 14.50
N TYR A 306 -1.42 -2.71 14.30
CA TYR A 306 -2.13 -2.67 13.04
C TYR A 306 -1.34 -1.99 11.92
N LEU A 307 -0.70 -0.82 12.20
CA LEU A 307 0.10 -0.12 11.19
C LEU A 307 1.33 -0.94 10.77
N PRO A 308 2.24 -1.35 11.69
CA PRO A 308 3.39 -2.14 11.28
C PRO A 308 2.99 -3.52 10.74
N GLY A 309 1.90 -4.11 11.21
CA GLY A 309 1.35 -5.33 10.63
C GLY A 309 0.90 -5.15 9.18
N SER A 310 0.21 -4.05 8.88
CA SER A 310 -0.20 -3.71 7.51
C SER A 310 1.01 -3.46 6.58
N VAL A 311 2.06 -2.86 7.11
CA VAL A 311 3.33 -2.68 6.41
C VAL A 311 3.96 -4.03 6.05
N LEU A 312 4.15 -4.91 7.03
CA LEU A 312 4.78 -6.22 6.82
C LEU A 312 3.96 -7.11 5.86
N ILE A 313 2.64 -7.13 6.04
CA ILE A 313 1.75 -7.91 5.18
C ILE A 313 1.71 -7.34 3.77
N GLY A 314 1.70 -6.01 3.62
CA GLY A 314 1.75 -5.37 2.31
C GLY A 314 3.02 -5.73 1.54
N GLY A 315 4.19 -5.68 2.20
CA GLY A 315 5.45 -6.12 1.62
C GLY A 315 5.44 -7.61 1.24
N LEU A 316 4.95 -8.46 2.13
CA LEU A 316 4.84 -9.91 1.87
C LEU A 316 3.92 -10.20 0.68
N VAL A 317 2.72 -9.64 0.64
CA VAL A 317 1.74 -9.91 -0.43
C VAL A 317 2.30 -9.46 -1.77
N LEU A 318 2.84 -8.23 -1.87
CA LEU A 318 3.37 -7.76 -3.15
C LEU A 318 4.63 -8.52 -3.58
N SER A 319 5.46 -9.00 -2.65
CA SER A 319 6.58 -9.89 -2.96
C SER A 319 6.10 -11.24 -3.50
N LEU A 320 5.03 -11.82 -2.94
CA LEU A 320 4.43 -13.04 -3.46
C LEU A 320 3.80 -12.83 -4.84
N ASP A 321 3.11 -11.71 -5.05
CA ASP A 321 2.58 -11.33 -6.37
C ASP A 321 3.71 -11.12 -7.40
N SER A 322 4.85 -10.58 -6.98
CA SER A 322 6.06 -10.45 -7.78
C SER A 322 6.60 -11.81 -8.23
N ILE A 323 6.71 -12.77 -7.31
CA ILE A 323 7.11 -14.15 -7.61
C ILE A 323 6.14 -14.79 -8.59
N ALA A 324 4.83 -14.64 -8.36
CA ALA A 324 3.80 -15.14 -9.25
C ALA A 324 3.89 -14.51 -10.65
N ALA A 325 4.10 -13.18 -10.73
CA ALA A 325 4.26 -12.46 -11.99
C ALA A 325 5.44 -12.96 -12.83
N LYS A 326 6.57 -13.28 -12.19
CA LYS A 326 7.78 -13.82 -12.85
C LYS A 326 7.64 -15.27 -13.33
N ASN A 327 6.77 -16.06 -12.68
CA ASN A 327 6.62 -17.48 -12.95
C ASN A 327 5.34 -17.84 -13.73
N SER A 328 4.43 -16.87 -13.98
CA SER A 328 3.15 -17.13 -14.66
C SER A 328 3.30 -17.53 -16.12
N ILE A 329 4.25 -16.94 -16.85
CA ILE A 329 4.51 -17.23 -18.26
C ILE A 329 6.01 -17.39 -18.45
N PRO A 330 6.49 -18.57 -18.91
CA PRO A 330 7.91 -18.78 -19.13
C PRO A 330 8.52 -17.74 -20.09
N GLY A 331 9.60 -17.08 -19.65
CA GLY A 331 10.32 -16.09 -20.47
C GLY A 331 9.72 -14.70 -20.54
N VAL A 332 8.53 -14.49 -19.96
CA VAL A 332 7.85 -13.18 -19.97
C VAL A 332 7.63 -12.67 -18.54
N MET A 333 7.99 -11.44 -18.29
CA MET A 333 7.65 -10.78 -17.02
C MET A 333 6.26 -10.13 -17.12
N VAL A 334 5.26 -10.77 -16.53
CA VAL A 334 3.90 -10.23 -16.46
C VAL A 334 3.89 -8.97 -15.56
N PRO A 335 3.22 -7.86 -15.95
CA PRO A 335 3.05 -6.72 -15.08
C PRO A 335 2.40 -7.12 -13.75
N VAL A 336 3.03 -6.75 -12.62
CA VAL A 336 2.58 -7.19 -11.30
C VAL A 336 1.17 -6.67 -10.95
N GLY A 337 0.78 -5.51 -11.49
CA GLY A 337 -0.56 -4.96 -11.31
C GLY A 337 -1.69 -5.85 -11.86
N ILE A 338 -1.41 -6.68 -12.87
CA ILE A 338 -2.35 -7.68 -13.38
C ILE A 338 -2.53 -8.79 -12.33
N VAL A 339 -1.43 -9.30 -11.78
CA VAL A 339 -1.44 -10.38 -10.78
C VAL A 339 -2.14 -9.93 -9.50
N THR A 340 -1.81 -8.74 -9.01
CA THR A 340 -2.47 -8.18 -7.81
C THR A 340 -3.98 -8.02 -8.00
N SER A 341 -4.42 -7.68 -9.22
CA SER A 341 -5.85 -7.56 -9.53
C SER A 341 -6.53 -8.92 -9.59
N LEU A 342 -5.90 -9.91 -10.22
CA LEU A 342 -6.44 -11.27 -10.31
C LEU A 342 -6.58 -11.95 -8.94
N VAL A 343 -5.65 -11.70 -8.02
CA VAL A 343 -5.69 -12.22 -6.64
C VAL A 343 -6.61 -11.36 -5.77
N GLY A 344 -6.54 -10.04 -5.93
CA GLY A 344 -7.24 -9.07 -5.10
C GLY A 344 -8.76 -9.09 -5.28
N VAL A 345 -9.28 -9.25 -6.52
CA VAL A 345 -10.72 -9.27 -6.78
C VAL A 345 -11.44 -10.44 -6.09
N PRO A 346 -11.00 -11.72 -6.22
CA PRO A 346 -11.61 -12.83 -5.50
C PRO A 346 -11.53 -12.66 -3.98
N PHE A 347 -10.39 -12.16 -3.48
CA PHE A 347 -10.24 -11.88 -2.06
C PHE A 347 -11.24 -10.83 -1.58
N PHE A 348 -11.39 -9.72 -2.30
CA PHE A 348 -12.37 -8.68 -2.02
C PHE A 348 -13.81 -9.21 -2.00
N LEU A 349 -14.19 -10.00 -3.02
CA LEU A 349 -15.51 -10.62 -3.09
C LEU A 349 -15.75 -11.55 -1.88
N SER A 350 -14.74 -12.29 -1.46
CA SER A 350 -14.85 -13.16 -0.29
C SER A 350 -15.14 -12.40 1.01
N ILE A 351 -14.56 -11.20 1.16
CA ILE A 351 -14.82 -10.30 2.30
C ILE A 351 -16.26 -9.82 2.27
N VAL A 352 -16.72 -9.32 1.12
CA VAL A 352 -18.09 -8.77 0.96
C VAL A 352 -19.16 -9.85 1.23
N LEU A 353 -18.96 -11.05 0.71
CA LEU A 353 -19.89 -12.16 0.90
C LEU A 353 -19.96 -12.64 2.35
N ARG A 354 -18.85 -12.65 3.08
CA ARG A 354 -18.83 -13.02 4.50
C ARG A 354 -19.57 -12.02 5.40
N HIS A 355 -19.55 -10.73 5.05
CA HIS A 355 -20.27 -9.69 5.80
C HIS A 355 -21.79 -9.72 5.59
N ARG A 356 -22.29 -10.33 4.50
CA ARG A 356 -23.73 -10.52 4.29
C ARG A 356 -24.39 -11.49 5.27
N GLY A 357 -23.64 -12.33 5.96
CA GLY A 357 -24.16 -13.25 6.98
C GLY A 357 -24.32 -12.63 8.38
N SER A 358 -23.98 -11.35 8.56
CA SER A 358 -24.08 -10.62 9.84
C SER A 358 -25.02 -9.40 9.79
N LEU A 359 -25.77 -9.20 8.70
CA LEU A 359 -26.90 -8.29 8.56
C LEU A 359 -28.20 -9.09 8.59
#